data_75422b0aff880fc28ab9d15a5494dc3f
#
_entry.id   75422b0aff880fc28ab9d15a5494dc3f
#
_cell.length_a   1.000
_cell.length_b   1.000
_cell.length_c   1.000
_cell.angle_alpha   90.00
_cell.angle_beta   90.00
_cell.angle_gamma   90.00
#
_symmetry.space_group_name_H-M   'P 1'
#
loop_
_entity.id
_entity.type
_entity.pdbx_description
1 polymer ?
#
loop_
_entity_poly.entity_id
_entity_poly.type
_entity_poly.pdbx_seq_one_letter_code
_entity_poly.pdbx_strand_id
1 'polypeptide(L)'
;RSFALKNVPQAMTFNQLVYDKAHKIPYYVSEQSVLAKKNSHWNTFKKAIHSLSFGNDSYAATAYGSFFTFLPDRDQLFPLGTVYYNESKAPLRFGEKAPLLISPQNRDIIYVGSNKLHISMDKGRNWRTISDDVTNGNKQGNKAYGTISAIAESPFMFGLLYTGSDDGMVYTTDNGGVSWKQIYNAFPRALKVNNLIASKHYRNRVLTTLISTDNSTDEPFAFISNDNGKSWTDIRSNLPDAKVNVIKEDPKNDQLLYIGTDTGLYISFNLGESWQPFSKGLPETGVADIAIDENTGEMVVATLGRGVYRTSV
;
A
#
# COMPACT_ATOMS: atom_id res chain seq x y z
N ARG A 1 -10.18 -22.98 -8.14
CA ARG A 1 -10.53 -22.60 -6.77
C ARG A 1 -11.67 -21.58 -6.83
N SER A 2 -12.51 -21.48 -5.80
CA SER A 2 -13.64 -20.55 -5.77
C SER A 2 -13.60 -19.70 -4.50
N PHE A 3 -14.04 -18.46 -4.61
CA PHE A 3 -14.17 -17.56 -3.49
C PHE A 3 -15.44 -17.84 -2.69
N ALA A 4 -15.35 -17.68 -1.38
CA ALA A 4 -16.49 -17.74 -0.48
C ALA A 4 -16.63 -16.39 0.25
N LEU A 5 -17.87 -15.89 0.33
CA LEU A 5 -18.21 -14.67 1.06
C LEU A 5 -17.89 -14.85 2.55
N LYS A 6 -17.18 -13.91 3.15
CA LYS A 6 -17.16 -13.74 4.60
C LYS A 6 -18.37 -12.91 5.02
N ASN A 7 -19.12 -13.39 6.02
CA ASN A 7 -20.20 -12.61 6.62
C ASN A 7 -19.62 -11.37 7.32
N VAL A 8 -19.44 -10.31 6.54
CA VAL A 8 -19.07 -8.96 7.01
C VAL A 8 -20.36 -8.14 7.01
N PRO A 9 -20.55 -7.18 7.92
CA PRO A 9 -21.68 -6.27 7.83
C PRO A 9 -21.78 -5.68 6.42
N GLN A 10 -22.94 -5.84 5.78
CA GLN A 10 -23.15 -5.48 4.37
C GLN A 10 -23.09 -3.97 4.15
N ALA A 11 -22.75 -3.56 2.93
CA ALA A 11 -22.68 -2.19 2.43
C ALA A 11 -21.49 -1.33 2.87
N MET A 12 -20.32 -1.92 3.18
CA MET A 12 -19.10 -1.17 3.39
C MET A 12 -18.11 -1.37 2.24
N THR A 13 -17.51 -0.27 1.78
CA THR A 13 -16.34 -0.31 0.92
C THR A 13 -15.09 -0.35 1.78
N PHE A 14 -14.26 -1.36 1.60
CA PHE A 14 -13.01 -1.51 2.32
C PHE A 14 -11.86 -1.03 1.44
N ASN A 15 -11.02 -0.18 2.00
CA ASN A 15 -9.88 0.43 1.30
C ASN A 15 -8.58 -0.32 1.54
N GLN A 16 -8.52 -1.10 2.63
CA GLN A 16 -7.32 -1.86 2.97
C GLN A 16 -7.69 -3.14 3.72
N LEU A 17 -6.94 -4.20 3.43
CA LEU A 17 -6.94 -5.45 4.18
C LEU A 17 -5.58 -5.62 4.86
N VAL A 18 -5.59 -5.80 6.17
CA VAL A 18 -4.36 -6.04 6.93
C VAL A 18 -4.52 -7.25 7.82
N TYR A 19 -3.51 -8.11 7.82
CA TYR A 19 -3.51 -9.30 8.64
C TYR A 19 -2.55 -9.15 9.81
N ASP A 20 -3.08 -9.20 11.02
CA ASP A 20 -2.28 -9.31 12.23
C ASP A 20 -1.74 -10.75 12.34
N LYS A 21 -0.49 -10.93 11.97
CA LYS A 21 0.17 -12.25 11.97
C LYS A 21 0.35 -12.82 13.37
N ALA A 22 0.50 -11.96 14.39
CA ALA A 22 0.72 -12.39 15.78
C ALA A 22 -0.54 -12.99 16.38
N HIS A 23 -1.69 -12.37 16.16
CA HIS A 23 -2.97 -12.82 16.71
C HIS A 23 -3.83 -13.59 15.68
N LYS A 24 -3.37 -13.71 14.43
CA LYS A 24 -4.08 -14.36 13.32
C LYS A 24 -5.47 -13.75 13.06
N ILE A 25 -5.56 -12.42 13.15
CA ILE A 25 -6.80 -11.67 12.99
C ILE A 25 -6.73 -10.82 11.72
N PRO A 26 -7.65 -10.96 10.76
CA PRO A 26 -7.80 -10.04 9.65
C PRO A 26 -8.52 -8.77 10.11
N TYR A 27 -8.01 -7.61 9.69
CA TYR A 27 -8.60 -6.31 9.86
C TYR A 27 -9.02 -5.75 8.51
N TYR A 28 -10.21 -5.16 8.47
CA TYR A 28 -10.82 -4.59 7.29
C TYR A 28 -11.01 -3.10 7.52
N VAL A 29 -10.28 -2.28 6.81
CA VAL A 29 -10.27 -0.83 6.97
C VAL A 29 -11.21 -0.20 5.95
N SER A 30 -12.18 0.58 6.40
CA SER A 30 -13.05 1.45 5.59
C SER A 30 -12.82 2.90 5.96
N GLU A 31 -13.41 3.83 5.21
CA GLU A 31 -13.27 5.26 5.48
C GLU A 31 -13.80 5.69 6.87
N GLN A 32 -14.74 4.96 7.42
CA GLN A 32 -15.43 5.33 8.67
C GLN A 32 -15.16 4.39 9.84
N SER A 33 -14.62 3.21 9.57
CA SER A 33 -14.45 2.18 10.59
C SER A 33 -13.42 1.14 10.24
N VAL A 34 -12.92 0.48 11.27
CA VAL A 34 -12.12 -0.73 11.16
C VAL A 34 -12.92 -1.89 11.73
N LEU A 35 -12.98 -2.98 11.00
CA LEU A 35 -13.64 -4.22 11.41
C LEU A 35 -12.60 -5.31 11.66
N ALA A 36 -12.76 -6.05 12.75
CA ALA A 36 -11.97 -7.23 13.03
C ALA A 36 -12.87 -8.37 13.49
N LYS A 37 -12.57 -9.59 13.08
CA LYS A 37 -13.31 -10.78 13.52
C LYS A 37 -12.47 -11.56 14.53
N LYS A 38 -12.88 -11.52 15.81
CA LYS A 38 -12.26 -12.29 16.90
C LYS A 38 -13.30 -13.26 17.48
N ASN A 39 -12.96 -14.55 17.59
CA ASN A 39 -13.82 -15.57 18.21
C ASN A 39 -15.27 -15.57 17.69
N SER A 40 -15.46 -15.58 16.37
CA SER A 40 -16.76 -15.55 15.68
C SER A 40 -17.57 -14.23 15.80
N HIS A 41 -17.11 -13.25 16.57
CA HIS A 41 -17.76 -11.95 16.72
C HIS A 41 -17.03 -10.89 15.92
N TRP A 42 -17.81 -9.92 15.39
CA TRP A 42 -17.28 -8.74 14.72
C TRP A 42 -17.12 -7.61 15.73
N ASN A 43 -15.89 -7.14 15.84
CA ASN A 43 -15.58 -5.90 16.54
C ASN A 43 -15.52 -4.76 15.52
N THR A 44 -16.24 -3.68 15.78
CA THR A 44 -16.27 -2.50 14.92
C THR A 44 -15.67 -1.33 15.70
N PHE A 45 -14.57 -0.79 15.18
CA PHE A 45 -13.92 0.41 15.71
C PHE A 45 -14.37 1.60 14.85
N LYS A 46 -15.17 2.50 15.42
CA LYS A 46 -15.64 3.71 14.73
C LYS A 46 -14.55 4.78 14.73
N LYS A 47 -13.54 4.61 13.90
CA LYS A 47 -12.38 5.51 13.76
C LYS A 47 -12.12 5.74 12.27
N ALA A 48 -11.92 7.00 11.89
CA ALA A 48 -11.51 7.37 10.55
C ALA A 48 -10.01 7.05 10.36
N ILE A 49 -9.70 5.77 10.16
CA ILE A 49 -8.34 5.27 9.90
C ILE A 49 -8.21 5.03 8.40
N HIS A 50 -7.19 5.59 7.78
CA HIS A 50 -6.91 5.40 6.35
C HIS A 50 -5.92 4.27 6.09
N SER A 51 -5.02 4.02 7.04
CA SER A 51 -4.05 2.94 6.95
C SER A 51 -3.83 2.30 8.30
N LEU A 52 -3.72 0.98 8.32
CA LEU A 52 -3.43 0.17 9.48
C LEU A 52 -2.23 -0.73 9.18
N SER A 53 -1.32 -0.89 10.13
CA SER A 53 -0.15 -1.75 10.00
C SER A 53 0.15 -2.45 11.31
N PHE A 54 0.58 -3.70 11.24
CA PHE A 54 0.90 -4.55 12.38
C PHE A 54 2.38 -4.94 12.38
N GLY A 55 3.09 -4.54 13.44
CA GLY A 55 4.45 -4.93 13.75
C GLY A 55 4.51 -5.66 15.08
N ASN A 56 5.40 -5.21 15.98
CA ASN A 56 5.36 -5.56 17.40
C ASN A 56 4.21 -4.86 18.13
N ASP A 57 3.86 -3.66 17.65
CA ASP A 57 2.68 -2.89 18.02
C ASP A 57 1.80 -2.68 16.78
N SER A 58 0.59 -2.22 16.96
CA SER A 58 -0.32 -1.87 15.87
C SER A 58 -0.32 -0.36 15.64
N TYR A 59 -0.22 0.05 14.38
CA TYR A 59 -0.11 1.45 14.01
C TYR A 59 -1.22 1.84 13.04
N ALA A 60 -1.75 3.03 13.21
CA ALA A 60 -2.80 3.60 12.39
C ALA A 60 -2.39 4.97 11.85
N ALA A 61 -2.75 5.25 10.63
CA ALA A 61 -2.67 6.58 10.04
C ALA A 61 -4.08 7.10 9.75
N THR A 62 -4.32 8.35 10.12
CA THR A 62 -5.52 9.08 9.75
C THR A 62 -5.18 10.16 8.72
N ALA A 63 -6.16 10.97 8.32
CA ALA A 63 -5.95 11.99 7.31
C ALA A 63 -4.80 12.96 7.64
N TYR A 64 -4.10 13.39 6.60
CA TYR A 64 -3.13 14.48 6.64
C TYR A 64 -1.98 14.30 7.63
N GLY A 65 -1.47 13.05 7.75
CA GLY A 65 -0.22 12.78 8.47
C GLY A 65 -0.36 12.69 9.99
N SER A 66 -1.55 12.39 10.49
CA SER A 66 -1.73 12.05 11.89
C SER A 66 -1.52 10.55 12.09
N PHE A 67 -0.55 10.19 12.92
CA PHE A 67 -0.14 8.79 13.16
C PHE A 67 -0.34 8.40 14.61
N PHE A 68 -0.75 7.14 14.84
CA PHE A 68 -1.15 6.64 16.15
C PHE A 68 -0.66 5.21 16.37
N THR A 69 -0.40 4.86 17.63
CA THR A 69 -0.47 3.47 18.08
C THR A 69 -1.94 3.09 18.24
N PHE A 70 -2.36 1.98 17.67
CA PHE A 70 -3.71 1.46 17.79
C PHE A 70 -3.74 0.28 18.76
N LEU A 71 -4.56 0.36 19.80
CA LEU A 71 -4.79 -0.72 20.75
C LEU A 71 -6.18 -1.34 20.51
N PRO A 72 -6.26 -2.43 19.72
CA PRO A 72 -7.54 -3.05 19.35
C PRO A 72 -8.37 -3.51 20.55
N ASP A 73 -7.72 -4.06 21.57
CA ASP A 73 -8.41 -4.60 22.76
C ASP A 73 -9.07 -3.51 23.61
N ARG A 74 -8.66 -2.25 23.45
CA ARG A 74 -9.19 -1.09 24.18
C ARG A 74 -9.96 -0.11 23.32
N ASP A 75 -10.00 -0.32 22.00
CA ASP A 75 -10.51 0.64 21.00
C ASP A 75 -9.90 2.05 21.18
N GLN A 76 -8.59 2.12 21.38
CA GLN A 76 -7.88 3.36 21.65
C GLN A 76 -6.80 3.66 20.63
N LEU A 77 -6.65 4.96 20.32
CA LEU A 77 -5.57 5.52 19.55
C LEU A 77 -4.72 6.42 20.43
N PHE A 78 -3.41 6.18 20.44
CA PHE A 78 -2.45 7.02 21.15
C PHE A 78 -1.57 7.72 20.11
N PRO A 79 -1.47 9.05 20.11
CA PRO A 79 -0.65 9.77 19.16
C PRO A 79 0.80 9.30 19.22
N LEU A 80 1.40 9.09 18.06
CA LEU A 80 2.85 8.95 17.94
C LEU A 80 3.52 10.32 18.11
N GLY A 81 4.84 10.32 18.31
CA GLY A 81 5.63 11.55 18.32
C GLY A 81 5.39 12.35 17.04
N THR A 82 5.37 13.67 17.16
CA THR A 82 5.15 14.54 16.00
C THR A 82 6.36 14.53 15.07
N VAL A 83 6.11 14.41 13.78
CA VAL A 83 7.15 14.59 12.77
C VAL A 83 7.45 16.08 12.68
N TYR A 84 8.52 16.52 13.32
CA TYR A 84 8.99 17.90 13.24
C TYR A 84 9.96 18.09 12.08
N TYR A 85 9.79 19.20 11.38
CA TYR A 85 10.77 19.70 10.44
C TYR A 85 11.31 21.02 10.97
N ASN A 86 12.65 21.16 11.01
CA ASN A 86 13.32 22.33 11.55
C ASN A 86 12.86 23.58 10.79
N GLU A 87 12.42 24.62 11.51
CA GLU A 87 11.55 25.73 11.08
C GLU A 87 12.06 26.63 9.94
N SER A 88 13.26 26.42 9.44
CA SER A 88 13.87 27.29 8.41
C SER A 88 13.55 26.92 6.96
N LYS A 89 12.71 25.90 6.71
CA LYS A 89 12.42 25.39 5.36
C LYS A 89 10.92 25.17 5.17
N ALA A 90 10.47 25.08 3.91
CA ALA A 90 9.08 24.94 3.53
C ALA A 90 8.31 23.87 4.35
N PRO A 91 7.03 24.12 4.69
CA PRO A 91 6.24 23.22 5.54
C PRO A 91 6.12 21.82 4.92
N LEU A 92 6.01 20.80 5.78
CA LEU A 92 5.73 19.43 5.33
C LEU A 92 4.33 19.36 4.73
N ARG A 93 4.22 18.65 3.62
CA ARG A 93 2.94 18.38 2.95
C ARG A 93 2.60 16.90 3.15
N PHE A 94 1.45 16.64 3.74
CA PHE A 94 0.91 15.28 3.89
C PHE A 94 -0.32 15.11 3.01
N GLY A 95 -0.37 14.01 2.27
CA GLY A 95 -1.55 13.62 1.53
C GLY A 95 -2.71 13.23 2.46
N GLU A 96 -3.91 13.19 1.93
CA GLU A 96 -5.08 12.70 2.66
C GLU A 96 -4.85 11.28 3.22
N LYS A 97 -4.21 10.42 2.42
CA LYS A 97 -3.82 9.06 2.80
C LYS A 97 -2.29 8.96 2.88
N ALA A 98 -1.70 9.59 3.92
CA ALA A 98 -0.26 9.52 4.13
C ALA A 98 0.18 8.08 4.42
N PRO A 99 1.15 7.53 3.68
CA PRO A 99 1.57 6.15 3.85
C PRO A 99 2.35 5.95 5.15
N LEU A 100 2.11 4.80 5.79
CA LEU A 100 2.84 4.30 6.93
C LEU A 100 3.33 2.88 6.60
N LEU A 101 4.63 2.65 6.71
CA LEU A 101 5.26 1.36 6.50
C LEU A 101 6.02 0.93 7.75
N ILE A 102 5.79 -0.30 8.20
CA ILE A 102 6.65 -0.96 9.19
C ILE A 102 7.77 -1.68 8.43
N SER A 103 9.00 -1.50 8.87
CA SER A 103 10.14 -2.16 8.24
C SER A 103 9.99 -3.68 8.28
N PRO A 104 10.17 -4.37 7.15
CA PRO A 104 10.23 -5.84 7.13
C PRO A 104 11.49 -6.38 7.82
N GLN A 105 12.51 -5.55 8.03
CA GLN A 105 13.78 -5.92 8.66
C GLN A 105 13.74 -5.80 10.19
N ASN A 106 13.04 -4.78 10.69
CA ASN A 106 12.89 -4.55 12.12
C ASN A 106 11.53 -3.91 12.42
N ARG A 107 10.66 -4.62 13.12
CA ARG A 107 9.29 -4.18 13.41
C ARG A 107 9.16 -2.98 14.34
N ASP A 108 10.24 -2.53 14.96
CA ASP A 108 10.27 -1.31 15.77
C ASP A 108 10.56 -0.06 14.92
N ILE A 109 10.94 -0.26 13.65
CA ILE A 109 11.21 0.79 12.69
C ILE A 109 9.96 1.08 11.86
N ILE A 110 9.61 2.36 11.80
CA ILE A 110 8.44 2.85 11.07
C ILE A 110 8.89 3.94 10.10
N TYR A 111 8.33 3.91 8.91
CA TYR A 111 8.46 4.97 7.91
C TYR A 111 7.12 5.65 7.71
N VAL A 112 7.13 6.98 7.54
CA VAL A 112 5.95 7.76 7.16
C VAL A 112 6.30 8.74 6.06
N GLY A 113 5.35 8.96 5.13
CA GLY A 113 5.52 9.84 3.98
C GLY A 113 4.78 11.16 4.14
N SER A 114 5.52 12.27 3.97
CA SER A 114 4.99 13.59 3.61
C SER A 114 5.40 13.89 2.15
N ASN A 115 5.84 15.09 1.81
CA ASN A 115 6.67 15.32 0.62
C ASN A 115 8.11 14.84 0.82
N LYS A 116 8.44 14.41 2.04
CA LYS A 116 9.72 13.82 2.44
C LYS A 116 9.47 12.49 3.14
N LEU A 117 10.49 11.63 3.17
CA LEU A 117 10.42 10.38 3.93
C LEU A 117 10.99 10.59 5.33
N HIS A 118 10.27 10.08 6.31
CA HIS A 118 10.64 10.11 7.72
C HIS A 118 10.77 8.69 8.27
N ILE A 119 11.72 8.49 9.16
CA ILE A 119 11.96 7.23 9.88
C ILE A 119 11.89 7.46 11.38
N SER A 120 11.27 6.52 12.07
CA SER A 120 11.41 6.32 13.51
C SER A 120 12.07 4.97 13.74
N MET A 121 13.08 4.91 14.61
CA MET A 121 13.76 3.68 15.01
C MET A 121 13.33 3.19 16.41
N ASP A 122 12.34 3.85 17.01
CA ASP A 122 11.90 3.66 18.39
C ASP A 122 10.38 3.66 18.52
N LYS A 123 9.69 2.97 17.59
CA LYS A 123 8.24 2.78 17.59
C LYS A 123 7.44 4.08 17.48
N GLY A 124 7.95 5.06 16.74
CA GLY A 124 7.28 6.33 16.49
C GLY A 124 7.41 7.37 17.61
N ARG A 125 8.30 7.17 18.59
CA ARG A 125 8.54 8.16 19.65
C ARG A 125 9.34 9.35 19.14
N ASN A 126 10.39 9.07 18.37
CA ASN A 126 11.23 10.09 17.76
C ASN A 126 11.33 9.89 16.24
N TRP A 127 11.37 10.99 15.50
CA TRP A 127 11.39 10.98 14.04
C TRP A 127 12.61 11.70 13.47
N ARG A 128 13.13 11.17 12.40
CA ARG A 128 14.18 11.79 11.60
C ARG A 128 13.76 11.82 10.14
N THR A 129 13.93 12.96 9.48
CA THR A 129 13.76 13.08 8.03
C THR A 129 15.00 12.52 7.33
N ILE A 130 14.80 11.63 6.36
CA ILE A 130 15.84 10.90 5.64
C ILE A 130 15.81 11.14 4.13
N SER A 131 15.04 12.12 3.66
CA SER A 131 15.08 12.56 2.27
C SER A 131 14.93 14.08 2.16
N ASP A 132 15.36 14.65 1.04
CA ASP A 132 14.83 15.91 0.57
C ASP A 132 13.41 15.75 0.04
N ASP A 133 12.84 16.76 -0.61
CA ASP A 133 11.55 16.65 -1.30
C ASP A 133 11.69 15.66 -2.46
N VAL A 134 11.01 14.51 -2.34
CA VAL A 134 11.03 13.42 -3.33
C VAL A 134 9.76 13.43 -4.18
N THR A 135 9.20 14.60 -4.41
CA THR A 135 8.05 14.86 -5.26
C THR A 135 8.40 15.89 -6.33
N ASN A 136 7.50 16.19 -7.23
CA ASN A 136 7.69 17.26 -8.22
C ASN A 136 7.36 18.66 -7.65
N GLY A 137 7.05 18.74 -6.38
CA GLY A 137 6.76 19.97 -5.66
C GLY A 137 5.30 20.42 -5.75
N ASN A 138 5.00 21.47 -4.98
CA ASN A 138 3.64 22.01 -4.88
C ASN A 138 3.25 22.69 -6.20
N LYS A 139 2.29 22.13 -6.94
CA LYS A 139 1.65 22.82 -8.06
C LYS A 139 0.54 23.73 -7.55
N GLN A 140 0.41 24.91 -8.12
CA GLN A 140 -0.60 25.90 -7.74
C GLN A 140 -2.02 25.32 -7.83
N GLY A 141 -2.78 25.40 -6.73
CA GLY A 141 -4.17 24.94 -6.61
C GLY A 141 -4.49 24.42 -5.21
N ASN A 142 -5.78 24.27 -4.90
CA ASN A 142 -6.29 23.85 -3.59
C ASN A 142 -6.17 22.34 -3.27
N LYS A 143 -5.40 21.58 -4.04
CA LYS A 143 -5.15 20.15 -3.77
C LYS A 143 -3.78 19.98 -3.15
N ALA A 144 -3.68 19.16 -2.10
CA ALA A 144 -2.41 18.68 -1.56
C ALA A 144 -1.72 17.85 -2.65
N TYR A 145 -0.88 18.47 -3.44
CA TYR A 145 -0.15 17.86 -4.55
C TYR A 145 1.33 17.89 -4.23
N GLY A 146 2.04 16.83 -4.57
CA GLY A 146 3.44 16.66 -4.24
C GLY A 146 3.60 16.04 -2.84
N THR A 147 2.98 14.88 -2.64
CA THR A 147 3.10 14.08 -1.40
C THR A 147 3.42 12.63 -1.73
N ILE A 148 4.18 11.97 -0.86
CA ILE A 148 4.42 10.54 -0.98
C ILE A 148 3.08 9.82 -0.78
N SER A 149 2.76 8.92 -1.70
CA SER A 149 1.54 8.11 -1.70
C SER A 149 1.81 6.61 -1.49
N ALA A 150 3.05 6.16 -1.71
CA ALA A 150 3.47 4.78 -1.50
C ALA A 150 4.92 4.71 -1.00
N ILE A 151 5.20 3.73 -0.13
CA ILE A 151 6.54 3.44 0.40
C ILE A 151 6.74 1.94 0.36
N ALA A 152 7.94 1.50 -0.04
CA ALA A 152 8.36 0.12 0.09
C ALA A 152 9.80 0.04 0.61
N GLU A 153 10.10 -0.99 1.40
CA GLU A 153 11.45 -1.37 1.81
C GLU A 153 11.72 -2.81 1.38
N SER A 154 12.92 -3.05 0.87
CA SER A 154 13.35 -4.39 0.49
C SER A 154 13.44 -5.31 1.73
N PRO A 155 12.82 -6.50 1.70
CA PRO A 155 12.99 -7.47 2.79
C PRO A 155 14.39 -8.08 2.83
N PHE A 156 15.24 -7.82 1.83
CA PHE A 156 16.61 -8.37 1.74
C PHE A 156 17.69 -7.41 2.20
N MET A 157 17.38 -6.10 2.25
CA MET A 157 18.38 -5.09 2.58
C MET A 157 17.74 -3.92 3.31
N PHE A 158 18.15 -3.74 4.57
CA PHE A 158 17.76 -2.57 5.35
C PHE A 158 18.22 -1.29 4.66
N GLY A 159 17.31 -0.33 4.54
CA GLY A 159 17.59 0.95 3.91
C GLY A 159 17.62 0.94 2.38
N LEU A 160 17.31 -0.18 1.71
CA LEU A 160 16.91 -0.16 0.31
C LEU A 160 15.43 0.19 0.26
N LEU A 161 15.15 1.46 0.00
CA LEU A 161 13.82 2.05 0.08
C LEU A 161 13.37 2.58 -1.29
N TYR A 162 12.07 2.57 -1.49
CA TYR A 162 11.41 3.15 -2.65
C TYR A 162 10.29 4.05 -2.17
N THR A 163 10.13 5.21 -2.80
CA THR A 163 9.00 6.12 -2.58
C THR A 163 8.31 6.42 -3.90
N GLY A 164 6.98 6.45 -3.87
CA GLY A 164 6.15 6.91 -4.98
C GLY A 164 5.29 8.09 -4.53
N SER A 165 5.06 9.06 -5.41
CA SER A 165 4.29 10.26 -5.09
C SER A 165 2.96 10.33 -5.84
N ASP A 166 2.08 11.21 -5.38
CA ASP A 166 0.80 11.49 -6.02
C ASP A 166 0.91 12.31 -7.31
N ASP A 167 2.10 12.81 -7.61
CA ASP A 167 2.45 13.51 -8.84
C ASP A 167 3.39 12.70 -9.77
N GLY A 168 3.50 11.38 -9.52
CA GLY A 168 4.12 10.41 -10.42
C GLY A 168 5.62 10.23 -10.27
N MET A 169 6.24 10.83 -9.25
CA MET A 169 7.66 10.64 -9.01
C MET A 169 7.92 9.30 -8.30
N VAL A 170 8.96 8.59 -8.72
CA VAL A 170 9.48 7.42 -8.01
C VAL A 170 10.97 7.62 -7.73
N TYR A 171 11.33 7.43 -6.46
CA TYR A 171 12.71 7.53 -6.00
C TYR A 171 13.13 6.27 -5.27
N THR A 172 14.43 5.98 -5.30
CA THR A 172 15.05 4.90 -4.53
C THR A 172 16.29 5.38 -3.80
N THR A 173 16.56 4.76 -2.67
CA THR A 173 17.83 4.83 -1.94
C THR A 173 18.28 3.43 -1.59
N ASP A 174 19.59 3.14 -1.65
CA ASP A 174 20.21 1.88 -1.25
C ASP A 174 21.11 2.03 -0.01
N ASN A 175 21.08 3.21 0.62
CA ASN A 175 21.96 3.58 1.74
C ASN A 175 21.19 4.26 2.90
N GLY A 176 19.92 3.90 3.09
CA GLY A 176 19.12 4.38 4.22
C GLY A 176 18.75 5.85 4.16
N GLY A 177 18.70 6.43 2.97
CA GLY A 177 18.30 7.81 2.76
C GLY A 177 19.45 8.83 2.73
N VAL A 178 20.72 8.38 2.73
CA VAL A 178 21.87 9.28 2.59
C VAL A 178 21.88 9.93 1.21
N SER A 179 21.48 9.18 0.18
CA SER A 179 21.27 9.72 -1.17
C SER A 179 20.08 9.07 -1.83
N TRP A 180 19.39 9.82 -2.67
CA TRP A 180 18.21 9.39 -3.40
C TRP A 180 18.43 9.52 -4.90
N LYS A 181 17.93 8.54 -5.65
CA LYS A 181 17.94 8.53 -7.11
C LYS A 181 16.51 8.47 -7.64
N GLN A 182 16.18 9.31 -8.58
CA GLN A 182 14.94 9.24 -9.31
C GLN A 182 14.98 8.10 -10.33
N ILE A 183 13.92 7.28 -10.36
CA ILE A 183 13.88 6.04 -11.13
C ILE A 183 12.65 5.91 -12.04
N TYR A 184 12.06 7.04 -12.44
CA TYR A 184 10.84 7.02 -13.23
C TYR A 184 11.09 7.42 -14.70
N ASN A 185 11.56 6.67 -15.56
CA ASN A 185 11.81 7.08 -16.95
C ASN A 185 10.73 6.65 -17.94
N ALA A 186 9.72 5.89 -17.52
CA ALA A 186 8.76 5.24 -18.42
C ALA A 186 7.28 5.49 -18.08
N PHE A 187 6.98 6.27 -17.03
CA PHE A 187 5.59 6.43 -16.59
C PHE A 187 4.89 7.59 -17.30
N PRO A 188 3.59 7.46 -17.63
CA PRO A 188 2.80 8.58 -18.08
C PRO A 188 2.81 9.71 -17.05
N ARG A 189 2.87 10.96 -17.51
CA ARG A 189 2.88 12.14 -16.63
C ARG A 189 1.55 12.27 -15.89
N ALA A 190 1.62 12.84 -14.68
CA ALA A 190 0.46 13.19 -13.84
C ALA A 190 -0.36 12.00 -13.31
N LEU A 191 0.19 10.79 -13.30
CA LEU A 191 -0.41 9.63 -12.65
C LEU A 191 0.12 9.46 -11.24
N LYS A 192 -0.78 9.23 -10.29
CA LYS A 192 -0.41 8.91 -8.91
C LYS A 192 0.17 7.52 -8.83
N VAL A 193 1.30 7.36 -8.14
CA VAL A 193 1.82 6.05 -7.74
C VAL A 193 0.88 5.48 -6.67
N ASN A 194 0.12 4.45 -7.03
CA ASN A 194 -0.90 3.89 -6.16
C ASN A 194 -0.36 2.75 -5.29
N ASN A 195 0.43 1.87 -5.89
CA ASN A 195 1.13 0.81 -5.19
C ASN A 195 2.61 0.84 -5.53
N LEU A 196 3.41 0.43 -4.55
CA LEU A 196 4.83 0.21 -4.71
C LEU A 196 5.22 -0.97 -3.82
N ILE A 197 5.81 -2.01 -4.41
CA ILE A 197 6.10 -3.27 -3.74
C ILE A 197 7.54 -3.67 -4.03
N ALA A 198 8.37 -3.80 -3.00
CA ALA A 198 9.63 -4.50 -3.10
C ALA A 198 9.37 -6.01 -3.03
N SER A 199 9.91 -6.76 -3.97
CA SER A 199 9.71 -8.20 -4.08
C SER A 199 10.16 -8.94 -2.82
N LYS A 200 9.44 -10.02 -2.50
CA LYS A 200 9.83 -10.97 -1.45
C LYS A 200 10.73 -12.08 -1.96
N HIS A 201 10.90 -12.20 -3.28
CA HIS A 201 11.70 -13.25 -3.91
C HIS A 201 13.05 -12.75 -4.42
N TYR A 202 13.11 -11.50 -4.89
CA TYR A 202 14.32 -10.93 -5.49
C TYR A 202 14.62 -9.52 -4.95
N ARG A 203 15.84 -9.33 -4.47
CA ARG A 203 16.30 -8.07 -3.88
C ARG A 203 16.13 -6.86 -4.81
N ASN A 204 16.33 -7.05 -6.10
CA ASN A 204 16.36 -5.99 -7.11
C ASN A 204 15.03 -5.84 -7.87
N ARG A 205 14.03 -6.65 -7.53
CA ARG A 205 12.70 -6.55 -8.15
C ARG A 205 11.82 -5.58 -7.37
N VAL A 206 11.15 -4.71 -8.10
CA VAL A 206 10.13 -3.79 -7.58
C VAL A 206 8.97 -3.72 -8.57
N LEU A 207 7.75 -3.67 -8.05
CA LEU A 207 6.52 -3.53 -8.84
C LEU A 207 5.83 -2.22 -8.46
N THR A 208 5.17 -1.59 -9.43
CA THR A 208 4.38 -0.39 -9.19
C THR A 208 3.12 -0.37 -10.03
N THR A 209 2.08 0.26 -9.50
CA THR A 209 0.88 0.61 -10.25
C THR A 209 0.61 2.09 -10.13
N LEU A 210 0.04 2.67 -11.18
CA LEU A 210 -0.32 4.07 -11.19
C LEU A 210 -1.81 4.22 -11.52
N ILE A 211 -2.41 5.30 -11.05
CA ILE A 211 -3.81 5.65 -11.33
C ILE A 211 -3.94 7.11 -11.74
N SER A 212 -4.89 7.38 -12.64
CA SER A 212 -5.33 8.74 -12.91
C SER A 212 -6.13 9.29 -11.72
N THR A 213 -5.80 10.49 -11.27
CA THR A 213 -6.52 11.17 -10.18
C THR A 213 -7.61 12.11 -10.69
N ASP A 214 -7.58 12.45 -11.96
CA ASP A 214 -8.52 13.37 -12.63
C ASP A 214 -9.54 12.63 -13.51
N ASN A 215 -9.55 11.28 -13.45
CA ASN A 215 -10.38 10.42 -14.29
C ASN A 215 -10.19 10.62 -15.79
N SER A 216 -9.02 11.10 -16.23
CA SER A 216 -8.71 11.29 -17.64
C SER A 216 -8.57 9.98 -18.41
N THR A 217 -8.31 8.88 -17.71
CA THR A 217 -8.21 7.53 -18.29
C THR A 217 -8.55 6.45 -17.26
N ASP A 218 -9.12 5.35 -17.73
CA ASP A 218 -9.30 4.10 -16.99
C ASP A 218 -8.30 3.03 -17.40
N GLU A 219 -7.30 3.37 -18.23
CA GLU A 219 -6.25 2.42 -18.62
C GLU A 219 -5.55 1.82 -17.40
N PRO A 220 -5.24 0.52 -17.42
CA PRO A 220 -4.43 -0.11 -16.40
C PRO A 220 -2.96 0.33 -16.54
N PHE A 221 -2.33 0.69 -15.43
CA PHE A 221 -0.90 0.97 -15.39
C PHE A 221 -0.23 0.10 -14.35
N ALA A 222 0.55 -0.87 -14.80
CA ALA A 222 1.30 -1.78 -13.96
C ALA A 222 2.67 -2.04 -14.56
N PHE A 223 3.71 -1.93 -13.75
CA PHE A 223 5.09 -2.05 -14.19
C PHE A 223 5.90 -2.90 -13.22
N ILE A 224 6.89 -3.61 -13.77
CA ILE A 224 7.89 -4.38 -13.02
C ILE A 224 9.30 -3.92 -13.41
N SER A 225 10.17 -3.81 -12.43
CA SER A 225 11.60 -3.63 -12.61
C SER A 225 12.33 -4.78 -11.94
N ASN A 226 13.40 -5.27 -12.56
CA ASN A 226 14.30 -6.30 -12.01
C ASN A 226 15.72 -5.77 -11.74
N ASP A 227 15.90 -4.44 -11.72
CA ASP A 227 17.20 -3.77 -11.59
C ASP A 227 17.16 -2.55 -10.65
N ASN A 228 16.32 -2.63 -9.60
CA ASN A 228 16.09 -1.55 -8.62
C ASN A 228 15.49 -0.29 -9.26
N GLY A 229 14.66 -0.42 -10.28
CA GLY A 229 13.95 0.68 -10.93
C GLY A 229 14.75 1.42 -12.01
N LYS A 230 15.93 0.92 -12.43
CA LYS A 230 16.68 1.54 -13.52
C LYS A 230 15.97 1.37 -14.87
N SER A 231 15.34 0.23 -15.06
CA SER A 231 14.45 -0.04 -16.20
C SER A 231 13.12 -0.61 -15.72
N TRP A 232 12.05 -0.36 -16.50
CA TRP A 232 10.71 -0.80 -16.21
C TRP A 232 10.09 -1.49 -17.41
N THR A 233 9.47 -2.63 -17.16
CA THR A 233 8.68 -3.37 -18.15
C THR A 233 7.21 -3.15 -17.85
N ASP A 234 6.44 -2.76 -18.87
CA ASP A 234 4.98 -2.68 -18.79
C ASP A 234 4.41 -4.10 -18.75
N ILE A 235 3.63 -4.39 -17.71
CA ILE A 235 3.02 -5.68 -17.46
C ILE A 235 1.50 -5.66 -17.53
N ARG A 236 0.90 -4.60 -18.08
CA ARG A 236 -0.56 -4.53 -18.26
C ARG A 236 -1.07 -5.53 -19.30
N SER A 237 -0.29 -5.79 -20.36
CA SER A 237 -0.58 -6.79 -21.40
C SER A 237 -2.06 -6.80 -21.82
N ASN A 238 -2.76 -7.90 -21.57
CA ASN A 238 -4.18 -8.13 -21.92
C ASN A 238 -5.16 -7.81 -20.76
N LEU A 239 -4.75 -7.02 -19.77
CA LEU A 239 -5.72 -6.48 -18.79
C LEU A 239 -6.77 -5.63 -19.50
N PRO A 240 -8.02 -5.66 -19.03
CA PRO A 240 -9.06 -4.77 -19.55
C PRO A 240 -8.75 -3.30 -19.19
N ASP A 241 -9.38 -2.38 -19.88
CA ASP A 241 -9.35 -0.95 -19.55
C ASP A 241 -10.08 -0.74 -18.21
N ALA A 242 -9.33 -0.77 -17.14
CA ALA A 242 -9.80 -0.57 -15.78
C ALA A 242 -8.65 -0.15 -14.87
N LYS A 243 -8.90 0.78 -13.95
CA LYS A 243 -7.90 1.22 -12.97
C LYS A 243 -7.39 0.05 -12.14
N VAL A 244 -6.09 0.00 -11.93
CA VAL A 244 -5.45 -0.99 -11.05
C VAL A 244 -5.42 -0.45 -9.61
N ASN A 245 -6.21 -1.04 -8.74
CA ASN A 245 -6.32 -0.64 -7.35
C ASN A 245 -5.22 -1.26 -6.48
N VAL A 246 -4.85 -2.51 -6.78
CA VAL A 246 -3.88 -3.26 -5.99
C VAL A 246 -3.11 -4.26 -6.86
N ILE A 247 -1.83 -4.43 -6.57
CA ILE A 247 -0.99 -5.51 -7.08
C ILE A 247 -0.36 -6.27 -5.92
N LYS A 248 -0.25 -7.59 -6.03
CA LYS A 248 0.44 -8.45 -5.05
C LYS A 248 1.28 -9.49 -5.77
N GLU A 249 2.48 -9.74 -5.25
CA GLU A 249 3.30 -10.91 -5.59
C GLU A 249 2.88 -12.08 -4.69
N ASP A 250 2.79 -13.28 -5.25
CA ASP A 250 2.50 -14.47 -4.46
C ASP A 250 3.66 -14.74 -3.47
N PRO A 251 3.39 -15.02 -2.19
CA PRO A 251 4.45 -15.17 -1.21
C PRO A 251 5.32 -16.42 -1.38
N LYS A 252 4.88 -17.42 -2.17
CA LYS A 252 5.54 -18.72 -2.35
C LYS A 252 6.02 -18.96 -3.77
N ASN A 253 5.46 -18.27 -4.75
CA ASN A 253 5.77 -18.45 -6.16
C ASN A 253 6.14 -17.11 -6.81
N ASP A 254 7.38 -17.00 -7.22
CA ASP A 254 7.99 -15.79 -7.78
C ASP A 254 7.50 -15.41 -9.18
N GLN A 255 6.73 -16.30 -9.84
CA GLN A 255 6.11 -16.05 -11.16
C GLN A 255 4.65 -15.59 -11.06
N LEU A 256 4.02 -15.74 -9.88
CA LEU A 256 2.61 -15.43 -9.70
C LEU A 256 2.41 -13.99 -9.24
N LEU A 257 1.56 -13.28 -9.98
CA LEU A 257 1.08 -11.95 -9.61
C LEU A 257 -0.45 -11.94 -9.56
N TYR A 258 -0.99 -11.11 -8.68
CA TYR A 258 -2.42 -10.84 -8.58
C TYR A 258 -2.66 -9.34 -8.74
N ILE A 259 -3.65 -8.97 -9.56
CA ILE A 259 -4.09 -7.58 -9.74
C ILE A 259 -5.58 -7.48 -9.46
N GLY A 260 -5.94 -6.55 -8.59
CA GLY A 260 -7.30 -6.08 -8.39
C GLY A 260 -7.55 -4.79 -9.16
N THR A 261 -8.61 -4.77 -9.96
CA THR A 261 -9.01 -3.63 -10.78
C THR A 261 -10.42 -3.19 -10.43
N ASP A 262 -10.90 -2.11 -11.03
CA ASP A 262 -12.29 -1.65 -10.92
C ASP A 262 -13.30 -2.66 -11.51
N THR A 263 -12.86 -3.62 -12.33
CA THR A 263 -13.71 -4.62 -12.98
C THR A 263 -13.55 -6.03 -12.44
N GLY A 264 -12.55 -6.30 -11.58
CA GLY A 264 -12.38 -7.62 -11.01
C GLY A 264 -10.96 -7.97 -10.57
N LEU A 265 -10.75 -9.25 -10.32
CA LEU A 265 -9.48 -9.84 -9.93
C LEU A 265 -8.87 -10.64 -11.08
N TYR A 266 -7.59 -10.45 -11.31
CA TYR A 266 -6.81 -11.14 -12.34
C TYR A 266 -5.56 -11.77 -11.74
N ILE A 267 -5.13 -12.89 -12.32
CA ILE A 267 -3.91 -13.63 -11.97
C ILE A 267 -3.01 -13.73 -13.21
N SER A 268 -1.73 -13.59 -12.99
CA SER A 268 -0.70 -13.91 -13.98
C SER A 268 0.19 -15.01 -13.42
N PHE A 269 0.55 -15.97 -14.27
CA PHE A 269 1.47 -17.08 -13.99
C PHE A 269 2.88 -16.86 -14.56
N ASN A 270 3.11 -15.71 -15.20
CA ASN A 270 4.31 -15.37 -15.96
C ASN A 270 4.69 -13.89 -15.79
N LEU A 271 4.62 -13.40 -14.55
CA LEU A 271 5.05 -12.04 -14.18
C LEU A 271 4.38 -10.91 -14.98
N GLY A 272 3.12 -11.12 -15.40
CA GLY A 272 2.34 -10.11 -16.10
C GLY A 272 2.47 -10.13 -17.63
N GLU A 273 3.17 -11.10 -18.23
CA GLU A 273 3.17 -11.30 -19.68
C GLU A 273 1.76 -11.62 -20.20
N SER A 274 0.93 -12.26 -19.37
CA SER A 274 -0.49 -12.48 -19.63
C SER A 274 -1.30 -12.58 -18.33
N TRP A 275 -2.56 -12.15 -18.40
CA TRP A 275 -3.49 -12.15 -17.29
C TRP A 275 -4.72 -12.98 -17.59
N GLN A 276 -5.24 -13.65 -16.56
CA GLN A 276 -6.47 -14.41 -16.63
C GLN A 276 -7.43 -13.94 -15.51
N PRO A 277 -8.76 -13.88 -15.76
CA PRO A 277 -9.70 -13.61 -14.71
C PRO A 277 -9.60 -14.65 -13.58
N PHE A 278 -9.58 -14.17 -12.34
CA PHE A 278 -9.57 -15.03 -11.15
C PHE A 278 -10.79 -14.73 -10.28
N SER A 279 -11.98 -14.88 -10.89
CA SER A 279 -13.25 -14.37 -10.38
C SER A 279 -14.25 -15.44 -9.95
N LYS A 280 -13.92 -16.74 -10.02
CA LYS A 280 -14.87 -17.81 -9.69
C LYS A 280 -15.39 -17.68 -8.25
N GLY A 281 -16.67 -17.33 -8.09
CA GLY A 281 -17.31 -17.07 -6.80
C GLY A 281 -17.16 -15.64 -6.27
N LEU A 282 -16.48 -14.75 -7.01
CA LEU A 282 -16.55 -13.31 -6.78
C LEU A 282 -17.73 -12.72 -7.56
N PRO A 283 -18.42 -11.72 -7.02
CA PRO A 283 -19.38 -10.94 -7.79
C PRO A 283 -18.67 -10.12 -8.87
N GLU A 284 -19.39 -9.69 -9.89
CA GLU A 284 -18.92 -8.71 -10.86
C GLU A 284 -18.81 -7.34 -10.17
N THR A 285 -17.63 -7.02 -9.67
CA THR A 285 -17.34 -5.78 -8.98
C THR A 285 -15.84 -5.56 -8.91
N GLY A 286 -15.43 -4.33 -8.72
CA GLY A 286 -14.03 -4.00 -8.51
C GLY A 286 -13.46 -4.58 -7.23
N VAL A 287 -12.15 -4.75 -7.22
CA VAL A 287 -11.34 -5.22 -6.09
C VAL A 287 -10.52 -4.05 -5.56
N ALA A 288 -10.71 -3.73 -4.29
CA ALA A 288 -10.02 -2.62 -3.63
C ALA A 288 -8.66 -3.03 -3.06
N ASP A 289 -8.59 -4.21 -2.42
CA ASP A 289 -7.33 -4.70 -1.84
C ASP A 289 -7.31 -6.23 -1.74
N ILE A 290 -6.11 -6.79 -1.65
CA ILE A 290 -5.80 -8.22 -1.56
C ILE A 290 -4.82 -8.43 -0.41
N ALA A 291 -5.13 -9.37 0.47
CA ALA A 291 -4.19 -9.87 1.48
C ALA A 291 -3.99 -11.38 1.32
N ILE A 292 -2.76 -11.84 1.44
CA ILE A 292 -2.40 -13.26 1.36
C ILE A 292 -1.66 -13.64 2.64
N ASP A 293 -2.19 -14.64 3.33
CA ASP A 293 -1.48 -15.24 4.46
C ASP A 293 -0.44 -16.24 3.95
N GLU A 294 0.82 -15.92 4.17
CA GLU A 294 1.97 -16.72 3.73
C GLU A 294 2.01 -18.13 4.34
N ASN A 295 1.46 -18.31 5.55
CA ASN A 295 1.48 -19.58 6.27
C ASN A 295 0.38 -20.53 5.78
N THR A 296 -0.83 -20.01 5.67
CA THR A 296 -2.01 -20.81 5.31
C THR A 296 -2.26 -20.85 3.81
N GLY A 297 -1.77 -19.87 3.04
CA GLY A 297 -2.15 -19.66 1.65
C GLY A 297 -3.60 -19.19 1.51
N GLU A 298 -4.21 -18.65 2.56
CA GLU A 298 -5.52 -18.00 2.44
C GLU A 298 -5.35 -16.63 1.78
N MET A 299 -6.04 -16.41 0.69
CA MET A 299 -6.20 -15.11 0.07
C MET A 299 -7.53 -14.51 0.50
N VAL A 300 -7.50 -13.25 0.92
CA VAL A 300 -8.67 -12.44 1.25
C VAL A 300 -8.73 -11.27 0.28
N VAL A 301 -9.91 -11.01 -0.26
CA VAL A 301 -10.16 -9.97 -1.27
C VAL A 301 -11.23 -9.03 -0.76
N ALA A 302 -10.93 -7.75 -0.68
CA ALA A 302 -11.91 -6.68 -0.45
C ALA A 302 -12.46 -6.18 -1.78
N THR A 303 -13.79 -6.15 -1.89
CA THR A 303 -14.45 -5.67 -3.10
C THR A 303 -15.01 -4.26 -2.91
N LEU A 304 -15.22 -3.56 -4.01
CA LEU A 304 -15.88 -2.26 -4.00
C LEU A 304 -17.38 -2.44 -3.76
N GLY A 305 -17.80 -2.36 -2.48
CA GLY A 305 -19.21 -2.35 -2.07
C GLY A 305 -19.94 -3.71 -2.05
N ARG A 306 -19.23 -4.84 -2.29
CA ARG A 306 -19.84 -6.20 -2.27
C ARG A 306 -19.29 -7.10 -1.17
N GLY A 307 -18.57 -6.53 -0.20
CA GLY A 307 -18.05 -7.26 0.95
C GLY A 307 -16.67 -7.89 0.71
N VAL A 308 -16.33 -8.88 1.52
CA VAL A 308 -15.01 -9.51 1.56
C VAL A 308 -15.15 -11.00 1.26
N TYR A 309 -14.28 -11.49 0.41
CA TYR A 309 -14.25 -12.89 -0.05
C TYR A 309 -12.93 -13.54 0.30
N ARG A 310 -12.91 -14.86 0.42
CA ARG A 310 -11.70 -15.64 0.65
C ARG A 310 -11.62 -16.85 -0.25
N THR A 311 -10.38 -17.25 -0.56
CA THR A 311 -10.05 -18.52 -1.22
C THR A 311 -8.68 -18.99 -0.75
N SER A 312 -8.32 -20.24 -1.01
CA SER A 312 -6.94 -20.70 -0.89
C SER A 312 -6.16 -20.44 -2.19
N VAL A 313 -4.91 -20.09 -2.13
CA VAL A 313 -3.99 -19.92 -3.25
C VAL A 313 -2.79 -20.85 -3.12
#